data_9bad364b413666e32976756c9ab0ef66
#
_entry.id   9bad364b413666e32976756c9ab0ef66
#
_cell.length_a   1.000
_cell.length_b   1.000
_cell.length_c   1.000
_cell.angle_alpha   90.00
_cell.angle_beta   90.00
_cell.angle_gamma   90.00
#
_symmetry.space_group_name_H-M   'P 1'
#
loop_
_entity.id
_entity.type
_entity.pdbx_description
1 polymer ?
#
loop_
_entity_poly.entity_id
_entity_poly.type
_entity_poly.pdbx_seq_one_letter_code
_entity_poly.pdbx_strand_id
1 'polypeptide(L)'
;PYDGLSSDRMWSFETGDLDVLRRHIPEAAVVTPVIFNWTDFKHRDCKTQGTVKGVSPDYVAVENPKLSHGRYIQQADLRDCRKVCVLGEKIASQLFPNESNPVGKYIEMQGIYLQVVGISSLTSNVGVGGPASRTVYMPYTTLQRLLGRGDHFDMLALTTRPGHTVSSIQRKIELEIKKLHRIDPSDQQALMSINVESMF
;
A
#
# COMPACT_ATOMS: atom_id res chain seq x y z
N PRO A 1 1.64 -26.67 17.04
CA PRO A 1 2.73 -25.70 17.26
C PRO A 1 3.93 -25.99 16.36
N TYR A 2 4.52 -24.99 15.80
CA TYR A 2 5.71 -25.10 14.98
C TYR A 2 6.84 -24.30 15.64
N ASP A 3 8.03 -24.87 15.68
CA ASP A 3 9.23 -24.25 16.28
C ASP A 3 8.98 -23.76 17.73
N GLY A 4 8.22 -24.53 18.51
CA GLY A 4 7.89 -24.19 19.89
C GLY A 4 6.87 -23.07 20.08
N LEU A 5 6.30 -22.53 19.00
CA LEU A 5 5.35 -21.43 19.05
C LEU A 5 3.90 -21.94 19.02
N SER A 6 2.98 -21.13 19.59
CA SER A 6 1.55 -21.45 19.60
C SER A 6 0.97 -21.53 18.18
N SER A 7 0.07 -22.47 17.95
CA SER A 7 -0.66 -22.59 16.68
C SER A 7 -1.61 -21.42 16.40
N ASP A 8 -2.04 -20.70 17.44
CA ASP A 8 -2.97 -19.57 17.32
C ASP A 8 -2.26 -18.22 17.29
N ARG A 9 -0.95 -18.23 17.08
CA ARG A 9 -0.14 -17.03 17.08
C ARG A 9 -0.50 -16.13 15.91
N MET A 10 -0.79 -14.85 16.21
CA MET A 10 -0.91 -13.81 15.19
C MET A 10 0.48 -13.33 14.77
N TRP A 11 0.62 -13.01 13.50
CA TRP A 11 1.84 -12.44 12.94
C TRP A 11 1.50 -11.27 12.01
N SER A 12 2.44 -10.38 11.79
CA SER A 12 2.32 -9.31 10.81
C SER A 12 3.68 -9.00 10.22
N PHE A 13 3.67 -8.40 9.03
CA PHE A 13 4.89 -7.94 8.40
C PHE A 13 5.53 -6.80 9.19
N GLU A 14 6.86 -6.77 9.19
CA GLU A 14 7.66 -5.68 9.73
C GLU A 14 8.58 -5.12 8.64
N THR A 15 8.91 -3.83 8.72
CA THR A 15 9.75 -3.19 7.68
C THR A 15 11.13 -3.83 7.53
N GLY A 16 11.66 -4.43 8.59
CA GLY A 16 12.90 -5.22 8.53
C GLY A 16 12.82 -6.43 7.62
N ASP A 17 11.62 -6.98 7.40
CA ASP A 17 11.40 -8.12 6.49
C ASP A 17 11.73 -7.75 5.04
N LEU A 18 11.54 -6.49 4.66
CA LEU A 18 11.74 -6.02 3.28
C LEU A 18 13.17 -6.25 2.80
N ASP A 19 14.16 -5.90 3.63
CA ASP A 19 15.58 -6.06 3.28
C ASP A 19 15.95 -7.52 3.14
N VAL A 20 15.44 -8.38 4.03
CA VAL A 20 15.68 -9.82 3.97
C VAL A 20 15.08 -10.41 2.71
N LEU A 21 13.82 -10.07 2.40
CA LEU A 21 13.14 -10.56 1.20
C LEU A 21 13.80 -10.09 -0.09
N ARG A 22 14.23 -8.82 -0.15
CA ARG A 22 14.98 -8.30 -1.30
C ARG A 22 16.27 -9.07 -1.56
N ARG A 23 16.97 -9.48 -0.51
CA ARG A 23 18.20 -10.27 -0.63
C ARG A 23 17.93 -11.71 -1.03
N HIS A 24 16.87 -12.31 -0.50
CA HIS A 24 16.56 -13.72 -0.71
C HIS A 24 15.74 -13.98 -1.98
N ILE A 25 15.13 -12.94 -2.56
CA ILE A 25 14.32 -13.05 -3.78
C ILE A 25 14.88 -12.11 -4.85
N PRO A 26 16.03 -12.45 -5.45
CA PRO A 26 16.64 -11.59 -6.48
C PRO A 26 15.81 -11.49 -7.76
N GLU A 27 14.84 -12.38 -7.96
CA GLU A 27 13.89 -12.34 -9.09
C GLU A 27 12.89 -11.19 -8.97
N ALA A 28 12.72 -10.61 -7.78
CA ALA A 28 11.84 -9.47 -7.56
C ALA A 28 12.51 -8.17 -8.00
N ALA A 29 11.81 -7.38 -8.81
CA ALA A 29 12.25 -6.03 -9.18
C ALA A 29 11.89 -5.02 -8.09
N VAL A 30 10.70 -5.14 -7.53
CA VAL A 30 10.17 -4.29 -6.46
C VAL A 30 9.63 -5.17 -5.36
N VAL A 31 9.95 -4.82 -4.11
CA VAL A 31 9.38 -5.39 -2.89
C VAL A 31 9.03 -4.20 -2.01
N THR A 32 7.75 -3.98 -1.75
CA THR A 32 7.29 -2.77 -1.08
C THR A 32 6.18 -3.06 -0.08
N PRO A 33 6.14 -2.33 1.06
CA PRO A 33 5.09 -2.50 2.05
C PRO A 33 3.85 -1.71 1.65
N VAL A 34 2.70 -2.19 2.08
CA VAL A 34 1.43 -1.47 1.96
C VAL A 34 0.67 -1.58 3.28
N ILE A 35 0.15 -0.45 3.74
CA ILE A 35 -0.78 -0.37 4.85
C ILE A 35 -2.08 0.16 4.32
N PHE A 36 -3.23 -0.35 4.79
CA PHE A 36 -4.51 0.22 4.42
C PHE A 36 -5.48 0.20 5.58
N ASN A 37 -6.42 1.13 5.50
CA ASN A 37 -7.51 1.25 6.44
C ASN A 37 -8.71 1.88 5.74
N TRP A 38 -9.91 1.52 6.14
CA TRP A 38 -11.14 2.19 5.71
C TRP A 38 -11.40 3.34 6.66
N THR A 39 -11.68 4.55 6.14
CA THR A 39 -11.85 5.74 6.97
C THR A 39 -12.67 6.82 6.27
N ASP A 40 -13.03 7.84 7.04
CA ASP A 40 -13.70 9.03 6.56
C ASP A 40 -12.69 10.10 6.13
N PHE A 41 -13.02 10.80 5.06
CA PHE A 41 -12.29 11.96 4.59
C PHE A 41 -13.22 13.16 4.53
N LYS A 42 -12.68 14.33 4.84
CA LYS A 42 -13.45 15.57 4.92
C LYS A 42 -12.68 16.74 4.32
N HIS A 43 -13.42 17.61 3.65
CA HIS A 43 -12.96 18.94 3.26
C HIS A 43 -14.12 19.91 3.41
N ARG A 44 -14.01 20.84 4.39
CA ARG A 44 -15.12 21.75 4.74
C ARG A 44 -16.41 20.97 5.03
N ASP A 45 -17.48 21.24 4.28
CA ASP A 45 -18.77 20.57 4.46
C ASP A 45 -18.90 19.25 3.68
N CYS A 46 -17.90 18.94 2.83
CA CYS A 46 -17.89 17.71 2.03
C CYS A 46 -17.27 16.58 2.82
N LYS A 47 -17.92 15.41 2.80
CA LYS A 47 -17.46 14.19 3.44
C LYS A 47 -17.57 13.03 2.47
N THR A 48 -16.64 12.09 2.57
CA THR A 48 -16.70 10.82 1.85
C THR A 48 -15.99 9.74 2.63
N GLN A 49 -16.19 8.51 2.24
CA GLN A 49 -15.50 7.35 2.81
C GLN A 49 -14.70 6.63 1.73
N GLY A 50 -13.61 6.02 2.14
CA GLY A 50 -12.79 5.25 1.24
C GLY A 50 -11.63 4.58 1.95
N THR A 51 -10.75 4.00 1.17
CA THR A 51 -9.52 3.39 1.66
C THR A 51 -8.42 4.44 1.72
N VAL A 52 -7.73 4.52 2.86
CA VAL A 52 -6.41 5.17 2.89
C VAL A 52 -5.35 4.08 2.72
N LYS A 53 -4.41 4.31 1.84
CA LYS A 53 -3.35 3.36 1.54
C LYS A 53 -1.99 4.03 1.74
N GLY A 54 -1.21 3.49 2.69
CA GLY A 54 0.17 3.91 2.91
C GLY A 54 1.09 3.15 1.98
N VAL A 55 1.84 3.87 1.15
CA VAL A 55 2.65 3.30 0.07
C VAL A 55 4.04 3.91 0.02
N SER A 56 4.93 3.28 -0.74
CA SER A 56 6.22 3.84 -1.13
C SER A 56 6.18 4.35 -2.57
N PRO A 57 7.20 5.11 -3.02
CA PRO A 57 7.30 5.50 -4.43
C PRO A 57 7.31 4.30 -5.38
N ASP A 58 7.85 3.16 -4.96
CA ASP A 58 7.94 1.95 -5.78
C ASP A 58 6.58 1.31 -6.07
N TYR A 59 5.55 1.66 -5.31
CA TYR A 59 4.21 1.10 -5.49
C TYR A 59 3.59 1.45 -6.84
N VAL A 60 4.08 2.49 -7.52
CA VAL A 60 3.66 2.83 -8.89
C VAL A 60 3.92 1.69 -9.88
N ALA A 61 4.93 0.85 -9.62
CA ALA A 61 5.21 -0.34 -10.44
C ALA A 61 4.14 -1.43 -10.28
N VAL A 62 3.40 -1.42 -9.17
CA VAL A 62 2.36 -2.40 -8.87
C VAL A 62 1.01 -1.99 -9.47
N GLU A 63 0.55 -0.76 -9.19
CA GLU A 63 -0.76 -0.27 -9.65
C GLU A 63 -0.68 0.59 -10.91
N ASN A 64 0.49 1.09 -11.26
CA ASN A 64 0.73 1.94 -12.42
C ASN A 64 -0.28 3.10 -12.55
N PRO A 65 -0.38 3.99 -11.53
CA PRO A 65 -1.35 5.06 -11.53
C PRO A 65 -1.05 6.10 -12.60
N LYS A 66 -2.09 6.70 -13.15
CA LYS A 66 -1.99 7.82 -14.06
C LYS A 66 -2.32 9.10 -13.31
N LEU A 67 -1.41 10.05 -13.27
CA LEU A 67 -1.66 11.34 -12.63
C LEU A 67 -2.38 12.28 -13.60
N SER A 68 -3.51 12.81 -13.18
CA SER A 68 -4.17 13.88 -13.90
C SER A 68 -3.60 15.26 -13.52
N HIS A 69 -3.16 15.40 -12.26
CA HIS A 69 -2.57 16.62 -11.72
C HIS A 69 -1.52 16.28 -10.68
N GLY A 70 -0.51 17.15 -10.55
CA GLY A 70 0.45 17.06 -9.46
C GLY A 70 1.46 15.93 -9.59
N ARG A 71 1.84 15.36 -8.45
CA ARG A 71 2.87 14.34 -8.33
C ARG A 71 2.42 13.18 -7.46
N TYR A 72 3.17 12.08 -7.53
CA TYR A 72 2.98 10.91 -6.66
C TYR A 72 3.85 11.03 -5.40
N ILE A 73 3.73 10.03 -4.49
CA ILE A 73 4.54 9.94 -3.28
C ILE A 73 6.02 9.80 -3.64
N GLN A 74 6.87 10.57 -3.00
CA GLN A 74 8.32 10.62 -3.23
C GLN A 74 9.08 10.09 -2.02
N GLN A 75 10.34 9.73 -2.21
CA GLN A 75 11.19 9.20 -1.15
C GLN A 75 11.33 10.17 0.03
N ALA A 76 11.42 11.46 -0.25
CA ALA A 76 11.48 12.50 0.79
C ALA A 76 10.23 12.51 1.67
N ASP A 77 9.06 12.19 1.10
CA ASP A 77 7.81 12.10 1.87
C ASP A 77 7.86 10.96 2.89
N LEU A 78 8.46 9.83 2.53
CA LEU A 78 8.68 8.70 3.45
C LEU A 78 9.67 9.08 4.55
N ARG A 79 10.81 9.59 4.16
CA ARG A 79 11.91 9.92 5.07
C ARG A 79 11.47 10.92 6.15
N ASP A 80 10.76 11.96 5.74
CA ASP A 80 10.36 13.06 6.63
C ASP A 80 8.96 12.85 7.21
N CYS A 81 8.31 11.72 6.94
CA CYS A 81 6.95 11.39 7.35
C CYS A 81 5.98 12.55 7.03
N ARG A 82 6.02 13.04 5.82
CA ARG A 82 5.23 14.20 5.39
C ARG A 82 3.74 13.88 5.39
N LYS A 83 2.94 14.86 5.77
CA LYS A 83 1.47 14.76 5.76
C LYS A 83 0.94 15.21 4.39
N VAL A 84 1.21 14.39 3.39
CA VAL A 84 0.81 14.62 1.99
C VAL A 84 0.00 13.43 1.49
N CYS A 85 -0.84 13.68 0.47
CA CYS A 85 -1.65 12.61 -0.10
C CYS A 85 -1.88 12.81 -1.60
N VAL A 86 -2.18 11.69 -2.25
CA VAL A 86 -2.65 11.64 -3.64
C VAL A 86 -4.09 11.12 -3.61
N LEU A 87 -5.02 11.86 -4.19
CA LEU A 87 -6.42 11.49 -4.18
C LEU A 87 -6.79 10.69 -5.43
N GLY A 88 -7.53 9.60 -5.25
CA GLY A 88 -8.26 8.97 -6.34
C GLY A 88 -9.32 9.93 -6.88
N GLU A 89 -9.66 9.82 -8.16
CA GLU A 89 -10.56 10.78 -8.84
C GLU A 89 -11.92 10.93 -8.16
N LYS A 90 -12.49 9.84 -7.67
CA LYS A 90 -13.81 9.88 -7.06
C LYS A 90 -13.78 10.58 -5.70
N ILE A 91 -12.73 10.35 -4.92
CA ILE A 91 -12.52 11.09 -3.67
C ILE A 91 -12.34 12.57 -3.97
N ALA A 92 -11.51 12.91 -4.95
CA ALA A 92 -11.28 14.30 -5.35
C ALA A 92 -12.59 15.00 -5.76
N SER A 93 -13.40 14.36 -6.59
CA SER A 93 -14.67 14.96 -7.04
C SER A 93 -15.69 15.12 -5.92
N GLN A 94 -15.70 14.25 -4.92
CA GLN A 94 -16.61 14.31 -3.79
C GLN A 94 -16.20 15.35 -2.74
N LEU A 95 -14.88 15.53 -2.53
CA LEU A 95 -14.39 16.52 -1.58
C LEU A 95 -14.22 17.91 -2.17
N PHE A 96 -13.96 18.00 -3.47
CA PHE A 96 -13.72 19.26 -4.19
C PHE A 96 -14.63 19.36 -5.43
N PRO A 97 -15.95 19.38 -5.27
CA PRO A 97 -16.88 19.31 -6.41
C PRO A 97 -16.80 20.51 -7.35
N ASN A 98 -16.30 21.64 -6.86
CA ASN A 98 -16.19 22.88 -7.62
C ASN A 98 -14.76 23.22 -8.05
N GLU A 99 -13.81 22.30 -7.84
CA GLU A 99 -12.41 22.53 -8.19
C GLU A 99 -11.92 21.49 -9.19
N SER A 100 -11.36 21.94 -10.30
CA SER A 100 -10.78 21.07 -11.31
C SER A 100 -9.38 20.56 -10.90
N ASN A 101 -8.65 21.31 -10.07
CA ASN A 101 -7.30 20.96 -9.60
C ASN A 101 -7.16 21.30 -8.11
N PRO A 102 -7.46 20.36 -7.20
CA PRO A 102 -7.33 20.59 -5.76
C PRO A 102 -5.90 20.44 -5.22
N VAL A 103 -4.88 20.28 -6.07
CA VAL A 103 -3.49 20.20 -5.63
C VAL A 103 -3.11 21.46 -4.84
N GLY A 104 -2.51 21.25 -3.66
CA GLY A 104 -2.16 22.31 -2.71
C GLY A 104 -3.22 22.55 -1.64
N LYS A 105 -4.43 22.06 -1.82
CA LYS A 105 -5.49 22.10 -0.80
C LYS A 105 -5.27 21.03 0.26
N TYR A 106 -6.06 21.06 1.32
CA TYR A 106 -5.95 20.12 2.45
C TYR A 106 -7.22 19.33 2.62
N ILE A 107 -7.08 18.06 2.96
CA ILE A 107 -8.17 17.22 3.44
C ILE A 107 -7.93 16.83 4.89
N GLU A 108 -8.98 16.47 5.60
CA GLU A 108 -8.93 16.00 6.96
C GLU A 108 -9.21 14.50 7.01
N MET A 109 -8.37 13.77 7.76
CA MET A 109 -8.53 12.35 8.02
C MET A 109 -8.16 12.09 9.49
N GLN A 110 -9.11 11.56 10.27
CA GLN A 110 -8.89 11.25 11.70
C GLN A 110 -8.30 12.42 12.50
N GLY A 111 -8.80 13.64 12.26
CA GLY A 111 -8.35 14.85 12.94
C GLY A 111 -7.03 15.41 12.44
N ILE A 112 -6.47 14.88 11.37
CA ILE A 112 -5.19 15.30 10.81
C ILE A 112 -5.41 15.88 9.43
N TYR A 113 -4.67 16.94 9.09
CA TYR A 113 -4.71 17.56 7.78
C TYR A 113 -3.61 16.98 6.88
N LEU A 114 -4.00 16.56 5.68
CA LEU A 114 -3.11 16.07 4.65
C LEU A 114 -3.16 17.03 3.46
N GLN A 115 -2.01 17.47 2.98
CA GLN A 115 -1.95 18.30 1.79
C GLN A 115 -2.05 17.45 0.53
N VAL A 116 -2.95 17.80 -0.36
CA VAL A 116 -3.11 17.15 -1.65
C VAL A 116 -1.93 17.52 -2.56
N VAL A 117 -1.14 16.55 -2.99
CA VAL A 117 0.00 16.75 -3.89
C VAL A 117 -0.24 16.19 -5.28
N GLY A 118 -1.27 15.36 -5.46
CA GLY A 118 -1.62 14.80 -6.76
C GLY A 118 -3.01 14.24 -6.80
N ILE A 119 -3.51 14.10 -8.02
CA ILE A 119 -4.79 13.42 -8.33
C ILE A 119 -4.47 12.27 -9.27
N SER A 120 -4.92 11.08 -8.90
CA SER A 120 -4.67 9.86 -9.65
C SER A 120 -5.93 9.42 -10.39
N SER A 121 -5.78 9.13 -11.68
CA SER A 121 -6.78 8.42 -12.45
C SER A 121 -6.23 7.04 -12.81
N LEU A 122 -6.97 5.99 -12.53
CA LEU A 122 -6.62 4.66 -13.00
C LEU A 122 -7.52 4.27 -14.17
N THR A 123 -6.87 3.81 -15.21
CA THR A 123 -7.57 3.26 -16.38
C THR A 123 -8.08 1.84 -16.12
N SER A 124 -7.59 1.18 -15.06
CA SER A 124 -8.05 -0.17 -14.68
C SER A 124 -8.76 -0.12 -13.33
N ASN A 125 -9.86 -0.88 -13.21
CA ASN A 125 -10.60 -1.03 -11.96
C ASN A 125 -9.90 -1.98 -10.97
N VAL A 126 -8.67 -2.37 -11.25
CA VAL A 126 -7.92 -3.29 -10.38
C VAL A 126 -7.21 -2.49 -9.31
N GLY A 127 -7.89 -2.32 -8.19
CA GLY A 127 -7.29 -1.80 -6.97
C GLY A 127 -7.17 -2.92 -5.95
N VAL A 128 -5.98 -3.18 -5.46
CA VAL A 128 -5.79 -4.08 -4.32
C VAL A 128 -6.20 -3.33 -3.05
N GLY A 129 -7.15 -3.89 -2.29
CA GLY A 129 -7.68 -3.26 -1.08
C GLY A 129 -8.83 -2.27 -1.33
N GLY A 130 -9.37 -2.23 -2.54
CA GLY A 130 -10.50 -1.38 -2.92
C GLY A 130 -10.28 -0.62 -4.24
N PRO A 131 -11.32 0.01 -4.79
CA PRO A 131 -11.18 0.77 -6.03
C PRO A 131 -10.20 1.93 -5.87
N ALA A 132 -9.26 2.06 -6.80
CA ALA A 132 -8.26 3.13 -6.76
C ALA A 132 -8.89 4.53 -6.84
N SER A 133 -10.02 4.66 -7.54
CA SER A 133 -10.77 5.91 -7.61
C SER A 133 -11.28 6.39 -6.24
N ARG A 134 -11.48 5.48 -5.30
CA ARG A 134 -11.93 5.75 -3.92
C ARG A 134 -10.81 5.58 -2.89
N THR A 135 -9.59 5.68 -3.32
CA THR A 135 -8.41 5.53 -2.46
C THR A 135 -7.67 6.84 -2.31
N VAL A 136 -7.21 7.10 -1.10
CA VAL A 136 -6.26 8.18 -0.78
C VAL A 136 -4.92 7.52 -0.49
N TYR A 137 -3.90 7.88 -1.27
CA TYR A 137 -2.55 7.37 -1.11
C TYR A 137 -1.72 8.35 -0.28
N MET A 138 -0.92 7.84 0.63
CA MET A 138 -0.04 8.64 1.46
C MET A 138 1.25 7.87 1.77
N PRO A 139 2.30 8.52 2.30
CA PRO A 139 3.51 7.80 2.69
C PRO A 139 3.21 6.75 3.76
N TYR A 140 3.68 5.52 3.58
CA TYR A 140 3.41 4.47 4.57
C TYR A 140 4.00 4.77 5.94
N THR A 141 5.14 5.46 6.00
CA THR A 141 5.77 5.86 7.25
C THR A 141 4.91 6.83 8.06
N THR A 142 4.26 7.77 7.38
CA THR A 142 3.30 8.69 8.00
C THR A 142 2.11 7.92 8.54
N LEU A 143 1.54 7.01 7.75
CA LEU A 143 0.36 6.23 8.16
C LEU A 143 0.68 5.28 9.32
N GLN A 144 1.86 4.66 9.34
CA GLN A 144 2.31 3.85 10.48
C GLN A 144 2.24 4.64 11.79
N ARG A 145 2.73 5.88 11.76
CA ARG A 145 2.69 6.77 12.95
C ARG A 145 1.27 7.14 13.34
N LEU A 146 0.45 7.50 12.36
CA LEU A 146 -0.95 7.89 12.61
C LEU A 146 -1.78 6.76 13.22
N LEU A 147 -1.55 5.53 12.78
CA LEU A 147 -2.27 4.35 13.27
C LEU A 147 -1.60 3.69 14.47
N GLY A 148 -0.47 4.21 14.93
CA GLY A 148 0.26 3.64 16.07
C GLY A 148 0.78 2.23 15.83
N ARG A 149 1.16 1.89 14.60
CA ARG A 149 1.57 0.53 14.23
C ARG A 149 3.08 0.27 14.31
N GLY A 150 3.86 1.25 14.74
CA GLY A 150 5.31 1.12 14.75
C GLY A 150 5.85 0.87 13.34
N ASP A 151 6.54 -0.24 13.12
CA ASP A 151 7.11 -0.65 11.84
C ASP A 151 6.32 -1.77 11.15
N HIS A 152 5.12 -2.07 11.60
CA HIS A 152 4.25 -3.09 11.01
C HIS A 152 3.53 -2.59 9.76
N PHE A 153 3.27 -3.51 8.83
CA PHE A 153 2.45 -3.23 7.66
C PHE A 153 1.55 -4.43 7.32
N ASP A 154 0.56 -4.22 6.47
CA ASP A 154 -0.53 -5.18 6.24
C ASP A 154 -0.26 -6.13 5.07
N MET A 155 0.37 -5.61 4.01
CA MET A 155 0.54 -6.36 2.77
C MET A 155 1.92 -6.11 2.18
N LEU A 156 2.50 -7.16 1.63
CA LEU A 156 3.70 -7.09 0.81
C LEU A 156 3.28 -7.08 -0.66
N ALA A 157 3.70 -6.06 -1.40
CA ALA A 157 3.51 -5.99 -2.84
C ALA A 157 4.86 -6.17 -3.54
N LEU A 158 4.87 -6.90 -4.64
CA LEU A 158 6.09 -7.10 -5.41
C LEU A 158 5.81 -7.20 -6.90
N THR A 159 6.83 -6.88 -7.69
CA THR A 159 6.88 -7.14 -9.12
C THR A 159 8.11 -7.97 -9.43
N THR A 160 8.11 -8.65 -10.56
CA THR A 160 9.23 -9.48 -10.99
C THR A 160 10.10 -8.78 -12.03
N ARG A 161 11.38 -9.18 -12.08
CA ARG A 161 12.28 -8.74 -13.14
C ARG A 161 11.89 -9.39 -14.47
N PRO A 162 12.30 -8.80 -15.62
CA PRO A 162 12.10 -9.42 -16.92
C PRO A 162 12.61 -10.87 -16.97
N GLY A 163 11.82 -11.75 -17.58
CA GLY A 163 12.14 -13.17 -17.67
C GLY A 163 11.59 -14.02 -16.51
N HIS A 164 10.97 -13.39 -15.53
CA HIS A 164 10.33 -14.07 -14.40
C HIS A 164 8.87 -13.66 -14.32
N THR A 165 8.01 -14.58 -13.88
CA THR A 165 6.61 -14.30 -13.56
C THR A 165 6.40 -14.45 -12.05
N VAL A 166 5.40 -13.75 -11.49
CA VAL A 166 5.04 -13.92 -10.09
C VAL A 166 4.65 -15.37 -9.82
N SER A 167 3.91 -15.99 -10.74
CA SER A 167 3.50 -17.40 -10.61
C SER A 167 4.68 -18.35 -10.45
N SER A 168 5.80 -18.09 -11.15
CA SER A 168 6.98 -18.95 -11.12
C SER A 168 7.74 -18.89 -9.78
N ILE A 169 7.63 -17.79 -9.04
CA ILE A 169 8.35 -17.59 -7.78
C ILE A 169 7.44 -17.50 -6.56
N GLN A 170 6.13 -17.62 -6.76
CA GLN A 170 5.14 -17.45 -5.67
C GLN A 170 5.42 -18.36 -4.47
N ARG A 171 5.70 -19.64 -4.74
CA ARG A 171 6.01 -20.58 -3.64
C ARG A 171 7.30 -20.21 -2.91
N LYS A 172 8.31 -19.75 -3.62
CA LYS A 172 9.57 -19.27 -3.01
C LYS A 172 9.31 -18.08 -2.09
N ILE A 173 8.50 -17.11 -2.54
CA ILE A 173 8.12 -15.94 -1.75
C ILE A 173 7.41 -16.37 -0.47
N GLU A 174 6.39 -17.23 -0.59
CA GLU A 174 5.62 -17.71 0.55
C GLU A 174 6.49 -18.45 1.57
N LEU A 175 7.40 -19.29 1.10
CA LEU A 175 8.31 -20.03 1.97
C LEU A 175 9.30 -19.10 2.69
N GLU A 176 9.82 -18.08 2.03
CA GLU A 176 10.71 -17.09 2.64
C GLU A 176 9.99 -16.29 3.73
N ILE A 177 8.74 -15.88 3.49
CA ILE A 177 7.93 -15.19 4.49
C ILE A 177 7.66 -16.10 5.69
N LYS A 178 7.27 -17.34 5.46
CA LYS A 178 7.02 -18.31 6.53
C LYS A 178 8.25 -18.55 7.36
N LYS A 179 9.43 -18.64 6.74
CA LYS A 179 10.70 -18.79 7.42
C LYS A 179 11.02 -17.59 8.32
N LEU A 180 10.82 -16.37 7.82
CA LEU A 180 11.03 -15.13 8.58
C LEU A 180 10.17 -15.06 9.84
N HIS A 181 8.92 -15.51 9.75
CA HIS A 181 7.96 -15.42 10.84
C HIS A 181 7.78 -16.74 11.59
N ARG A 182 8.65 -17.72 11.35
CA ARG A 182 8.66 -19.03 12.01
C ARG A 182 7.30 -19.73 11.91
N ILE A 183 6.72 -19.69 10.70
CA ILE A 183 5.46 -20.32 10.35
C ILE A 183 5.75 -21.68 9.71
N ASP A 184 4.93 -22.68 10.03
CA ASP A 184 5.03 -24.01 9.43
C ASP A 184 4.95 -23.91 7.90
N PRO A 185 5.94 -24.43 7.14
CA PRO A 185 5.91 -24.37 5.66
C PRO A 185 4.67 -25.03 5.03
N SER A 186 4.02 -25.95 5.73
CA SER A 186 2.81 -26.63 5.26
C SER A 186 1.52 -25.88 5.58
N ASP A 187 1.58 -24.79 6.38
CA ASP A 187 0.41 -24.00 6.74
C ASP A 187 -0.06 -23.17 5.55
N GLN A 188 -1.16 -23.55 4.94
CA GLN A 188 -1.75 -22.86 3.79
C GLN A 188 -2.67 -21.69 4.18
N GLN A 189 -2.99 -21.54 5.47
CA GLN A 189 -3.88 -20.49 5.97
C GLN A 189 -3.14 -19.25 6.47
N ALA A 190 -1.84 -19.36 6.71
CA ALA A 190 -1.04 -18.27 7.26
C ALA A 190 -0.87 -17.08 6.32
N LEU A 191 -0.93 -17.31 5.01
CA LEU A 191 -0.75 -16.30 3.96
C LEU A 191 -1.87 -16.37 2.94
N MET A 192 -2.35 -15.21 2.53
CA MET A 192 -3.21 -15.05 1.36
C MET A 192 -2.45 -14.30 0.29
N SER A 193 -2.37 -14.87 -0.91
CA SER A 193 -1.70 -14.27 -2.05
C SER A 193 -2.68 -13.94 -3.16
N ILE A 194 -2.55 -12.76 -3.75
CA ILE A 194 -3.31 -12.33 -4.91
C ILE A 194 -2.33 -12.11 -6.05
N ASN A 195 -2.45 -12.90 -7.11
CA ASN A 195 -1.62 -12.74 -8.29
C ASN A 195 -2.35 -11.91 -9.34
N VAL A 196 -1.94 -10.66 -9.49
CA VAL A 196 -2.58 -9.71 -10.40
C VAL A 196 -2.29 -10.03 -11.87
N GLU A 197 -1.18 -10.71 -12.16
CA GLU A 197 -0.85 -11.13 -13.54
C GLU A 197 -1.92 -12.02 -14.17
N SER A 198 -2.60 -12.82 -13.36
CA SER A 198 -3.65 -13.72 -13.84
C SER A 198 -4.96 -13.00 -14.17
N MET A 199 -5.05 -11.69 -13.91
CA MET A 199 -6.25 -10.87 -14.14
C MET A 199 -6.21 -10.10 -15.45
N PHE A 200 -5.09 -10.20 -16.21
CA PHE A 200 -4.92 -9.50 -17.50
C PHE A 200 -4.74 -10.45 -18.67
#